data_0f1daf9002a544d6403b5cc1d7a4b886
#
_entry.id   0f1daf9002a544d6403b5cc1d7a4b886
#
_cell.length_a   1.000
_cell.length_b   1.000
_cell.length_c   1.000
_cell.angle_alpha   90.00
_cell.angle_beta   90.00
_cell.angle_gamma   90.00
#
_symmetry.space_group_name_H-M   'P 1'
#
loop_
_entity.id
_entity.type
_entity.pdbx_description
1 polymer ?
#
loop_
_entity_poly.entity_id
_entity_poly.type
_entity_poly.pdbx_seq_one_letter_code
_entity_poly.pdbx_strand_id
1 'polypeptide(L)'
;MTDPEEGEEEPRNEGDRESQAASDGATKSQPMRAFVLHPDIRTERSRRLPDLRLAEAVSLAAALPDMEIVGQEVVRLPRAQPGLLFGTGKVEELKARFNGLDVGLVLVDGPVSPVQQRNLEKEWGVKLLDRTGLILEIFADRARTREGVLQVELAALSYQRTRLVRAWTHLERQRGGLGFVGGPGETQIEADRRAIDEQVIRIRRQLDKVVKTRELHRASRRKVPFPIVALVGYTNAGKSTLFNRMTGADVLAKDMLFATLDPTMRGVTLPSGRKVILSDTVGFISDLPTQLVAAFRATLEEVLEADLILHVRDIAHPETAEQAADVAEILQSLGVKGATPRVEVWNKLDLVEGAAHEQLLAQAAKSETIFALSALTGEGLPDLLEAVSATFDEEKTERQLTVGFADGRRRAWLHAEGVVTGEAETEEGHRIDVRWTARQEKRFRDL
;
A
#
# COMPACT_ATOMS: atom_id res chain seq x y z
N MET A 1 4.37 80.06 -38.07
CA MET A 1 3.86 81.03 -37.05
C MET A 1 3.48 80.19 -35.90
N THR A 2 4.48 80.07 -35.14
CA THR A 2 4.65 80.13 -33.65
C THR A 2 4.12 78.93 -32.86
N ASP A 3 5.11 78.12 -32.57
CA ASP A 3 5.25 77.56 -31.21
C ASP A 3 5.24 78.68 -30.17
N PRO A 4 5.08 78.47 -28.84
CA PRO A 4 5.87 77.52 -28.07
C PRO A 4 5.10 76.94 -26.85
N GLU A 5 5.73 75.86 -26.31
CA GLU A 5 6.39 75.77 -24.97
C GLU A 5 5.47 75.41 -23.81
N GLU A 6 5.87 74.34 -23.20
CA GLU A 6 6.52 74.17 -21.88
C GLU A 6 5.56 74.05 -20.68
N GLY A 7 5.95 73.15 -19.87
CA GLY A 7 5.71 73.13 -18.43
C GLY A 7 5.33 71.73 -17.94
N GLU A 8 6.28 70.86 -17.62
CA GLU A 8 6.82 70.59 -16.26
C GLU A 8 5.70 70.60 -15.22
N GLU A 9 5.46 69.46 -14.57
CA GLU A 9 6.08 69.01 -13.34
C GLU A 9 5.35 67.77 -12.80
N GLU A 10 6.15 66.76 -12.52
CA GLU A 10 5.79 65.81 -11.48
C GLU A 10 5.65 66.53 -10.14
N PRO A 11 4.80 66.02 -9.23
CA PRO A 11 5.42 65.56 -8.00
C PRO A 11 4.98 64.14 -7.59
N ARG A 12 6.01 63.41 -7.25
CA ARG A 12 6.03 62.27 -6.37
C ARG A 12 5.03 62.45 -5.21
N ASN A 13 4.18 61.46 -5.03
CA ASN A 13 3.67 61.19 -3.71
C ASN A 13 3.94 59.70 -3.37
N GLU A 14 5.05 59.51 -2.73
CA GLU A 14 5.37 58.40 -1.90
C GLU A 14 4.33 58.43 -0.75
N GLY A 15 3.32 57.61 -0.88
CA GLY A 15 2.38 57.30 0.17
C GLY A 15 2.50 55.85 0.47
N ASP A 16 3.20 55.54 1.55
CA ASP A 16 3.29 54.26 2.23
C ASP A 16 1.98 53.48 2.17
N ARG A 17 1.92 52.49 1.28
CA ARG A 17 1.05 51.35 1.45
C ARG A 17 1.90 50.25 2.06
N GLU A 18 2.04 50.30 3.38
CA GLU A 18 2.32 49.13 4.17
C GLU A 18 1.41 48.01 3.68
N SER A 19 2.01 47.11 2.94
CA SER A 19 1.43 45.80 2.68
C SER A 19 1.31 45.11 4.05
N GLN A 20 0.16 45.23 4.68
CA GLN A 20 -0.28 44.28 5.66
C GLN A 20 -0.25 42.91 4.97
N ALA A 21 0.87 42.24 5.06
CA ALA A 21 0.93 40.81 4.93
C ALA A 21 0.00 40.26 6.01
N ALA A 22 -1.23 39.94 5.58
CA ALA A 22 -2.11 39.12 6.35
C ALA A 22 -1.31 37.80 6.63
N SER A 23 -0.76 37.74 7.84
CA SER A 23 -0.38 36.48 8.43
C SER A 23 -1.67 35.66 8.51
N ASP A 24 -1.89 34.80 7.52
CA ASP A 24 -2.78 33.65 7.68
C ASP A 24 -2.24 32.83 8.85
N GLY A 25 -2.67 33.22 10.02
CA GLY A 25 -2.65 32.38 11.20
C GLY A 25 -3.54 31.20 10.86
N ALA A 26 -2.95 30.14 10.32
CA ALA A 26 -3.58 28.84 10.30
C ALA A 26 -4.02 28.55 11.72
N THR A 27 -5.27 28.77 12.01
CA THR A 27 -5.93 28.33 13.24
C THR A 27 -5.73 26.84 13.24
N LYS A 28 -4.78 26.33 14.05
CA LYS A 28 -4.62 24.89 14.29
C LYS A 28 -5.99 24.45 14.79
N SER A 29 -6.78 23.81 13.92
CA SER A 29 -8.00 23.17 14.34
C SER A 29 -7.65 22.22 15.48
N GLN A 30 -8.39 22.26 16.56
CA GLN A 30 -8.17 21.31 17.65
C GLN A 30 -8.29 19.90 17.07
N PRO A 31 -7.40 18.98 17.45
CA PRO A 31 -7.46 17.61 16.93
C PRO A 31 -8.82 17.00 17.26
N MET A 32 -9.39 16.26 16.32
CA MET A 32 -10.67 15.58 16.50
C MET A 32 -10.48 14.45 17.53
N ARG A 33 -11.24 14.53 18.62
CA ARG A 33 -11.17 13.56 19.72
C ARG A 33 -11.95 12.30 19.34
N ALA A 34 -11.25 11.18 19.22
CA ALA A 34 -11.80 9.92 18.77
C ALA A 34 -11.77 8.84 19.86
N PHE A 35 -12.81 8.00 19.88
CA PHE A 35 -12.89 6.82 20.73
C PHE A 35 -12.97 5.55 19.87
N VAL A 36 -12.13 4.56 20.13
CA VAL A 36 -12.06 3.32 19.35
C VAL A 36 -12.75 2.17 20.06
N LEU A 37 -13.69 1.49 19.38
CA LEU A 37 -14.42 0.35 19.88
C LEU A 37 -14.13 -0.88 19.03
N HIS A 38 -13.75 -1.98 19.65
CA HIS A 38 -13.70 -3.30 19.00
C HIS A 38 -14.84 -4.18 19.54
N PRO A 39 -15.86 -4.51 18.69
CA PRO A 39 -16.92 -5.44 19.07
C PRO A 39 -16.42 -6.89 18.99
N ASP A 40 -16.19 -7.52 20.16
CA ASP A 40 -15.85 -8.94 20.25
C ASP A 40 -17.13 -9.78 20.29
N ILE A 41 -17.54 -10.33 19.13
CA ILE A 41 -18.79 -11.05 18.94
C ILE A 41 -18.54 -12.56 19.07
N ARG A 42 -19.05 -13.20 20.11
CA ARG A 42 -18.82 -14.64 20.41
C ARG A 42 -19.24 -15.60 19.31
N THR A 43 -20.18 -15.23 18.45
CA THR A 43 -20.63 -16.04 17.31
C THR A 43 -19.68 -15.98 16.12
N GLU A 44 -18.83 -14.96 16.04
CA GLU A 44 -17.82 -14.81 15.01
C GLU A 44 -16.48 -15.31 15.57
N ARG A 45 -16.11 -16.56 15.23
CA ARG A 45 -14.83 -17.14 15.66
C ARG A 45 -13.68 -16.43 14.94
N SER A 46 -13.22 -15.33 15.49
CA SER A 46 -11.96 -14.74 15.09
C SER A 46 -10.79 -15.62 15.57
N ARG A 47 -9.79 -15.84 14.71
CA ARG A 47 -8.53 -16.49 15.10
C ARG A 47 -7.63 -15.55 15.90
N ARG A 48 -7.95 -14.26 15.95
CA ARG A 48 -7.13 -13.20 16.52
C ARG A 48 -7.64 -12.79 17.91
N LEU A 49 -6.70 -12.38 18.75
CA LEU A 49 -7.00 -11.88 20.09
C LEU A 49 -7.69 -10.51 20.02
N PRO A 50 -8.81 -10.29 20.72
CA PRO A 50 -9.56 -9.02 20.68
C PRO A 50 -8.72 -7.80 21.05
N ASP A 51 -7.80 -7.93 22.01
CA ASP A 51 -6.93 -6.83 22.43
C ASP A 51 -5.92 -6.43 21.35
N LEU A 52 -5.39 -7.39 20.57
CA LEU A 52 -4.51 -7.10 19.44
C LEU A 52 -5.28 -6.48 18.27
N ARG A 53 -6.53 -6.90 18.05
CA ARG A 53 -7.42 -6.24 17.07
C ARG A 53 -7.72 -4.79 17.46
N LEU A 54 -8.01 -4.56 18.74
CA LEU A 54 -8.20 -3.19 19.24
C LEU A 54 -6.93 -2.34 19.04
N ALA A 55 -5.75 -2.88 19.35
CA ALA A 55 -4.48 -2.19 19.14
C ALA A 55 -4.23 -1.86 17.65
N GLU A 56 -4.57 -2.79 16.73
CA GLU A 56 -4.53 -2.53 15.29
C GLU A 56 -5.50 -1.41 14.89
N ALA A 57 -6.72 -1.42 15.40
CA ALA A 57 -7.73 -0.40 15.11
C ALA A 57 -7.31 0.99 15.63
N VAL A 58 -6.69 1.06 16.79
CA VAL A 58 -6.10 2.30 17.32
C VAL A 58 -4.97 2.79 16.43
N SER A 59 -4.10 1.90 15.97
CA SER A 59 -3.01 2.24 15.04
C SER A 59 -3.55 2.73 13.67
N LEU A 60 -4.67 2.16 13.20
CA LEU A 60 -5.39 2.66 12.02
C LEU A 60 -5.91 4.08 12.25
N ALA A 61 -6.58 4.32 13.37
CA ALA A 61 -7.09 5.64 13.72
C ALA A 61 -5.98 6.69 13.80
N ALA A 62 -4.86 6.35 14.42
CA ALA A 62 -3.69 7.22 14.54
C ALA A 62 -2.99 7.50 13.19
N ALA A 63 -3.30 6.74 12.13
CA ALA A 63 -2.78 7.01 10.80
C ALA A 63 -3.47 8.21 10.11
N LEU A 64 -4.63 8.66 10.60
CA LEU A 64 -5.29 9.88 10.13
C LEU A 64 -4.65 11.12 10.76
N PRO A 65 -4.43 12.19 9.98
CA PRO A 65 -3.95 13.45 10.52
C PRO A 65 -4.97 14.09 11.47
N ASP A 66 -4.49 14.91 12.38
CA ASP A 66 -5.30 15.72 13.30
C ASP A 66 -6.32 14.93 14.14
N MET A 67 -5.98 13.66 14.51
CA MET A 67 -6.81 12.80 15.35
C MET A 67 -6.15 12.54 16.70
N GLU A 68 -6.88 12.76 17.80
CA GLU A 68 -6.49 12.42 19.16
C GLU A 68 -7.33 11.24 19.66
N ILE A 69 -6.69 10.11 19.96
CA ILE A 69 -7.38 8.94 20.52
C ILE A 69 -7.51 9.14 22.03
N VAL A 70 -8.73 9.50 22.49
CA VAL A 70 -9.02 9.78 23.90
C VAL A 70 -9.50 8.57 24.70
N GLY A 71 -9.73 7.44 24.01
CA GLY A 71 -10.07 6.19 24.68
C GLY A 71 -10.28 5.04 23.70
N GLN A 72 -10.24 3.84 24.26
CA GLN A 72 -10.40 2.60 23.51
C GLN A 72 -11.02 1.50 24.38
N GLU A 73 -11.79 0.60 23.77
CA GLU A 73 -12.41 -0.49 24.50
C GLU A 73 -12.77 -1.69 23.62
N VAL A 74 -12.54 -2.90 24.15
CA VAL A 74 -13.12 -4.14 23.62
C VAL A 74 -14.50 -4.35 24.23
N VAL A 75 -15.54 -4.32 23.40
CA VAL A 75 -16.93 -4.55 23.84
C VAL A 75 -17.32 -5.98 23.52
N ARG A 76 -17.38 -6.84 24.55
CA ARG A 76 -17.77 -8.24 24.39
C ARG A 76 -19.28 -8.38 24.22
N LEU A 77 -19.68 -9.02 23.13
CA LEU A 77 -21.07 -9.19 22.75
C LEU A 77 -21.41 -10.68 22.54
N PRO A 78 -22.51 -11.18 23.11
CA PRO A 78 -22.99 -12.53 22.76
C PRO A 78 -23.36 -12.61 21.27
N ARG A 79 -23.99 -11.56 20.75
CA ARG A 79 -24.36 -11.38 19.33
C ARG A 79 -24.53 -9.89 19.01
N ALA A 80 -24.34 -9.52 17.76
CA ALA A 80 -24.64 -8.19 17.26
C ALA A 80 -26.15 -7.90 17.35
N GLN A 81 -26.53 -6.73 17.89
CA GLN A 81 -27.94 -6.30 17.89
C GLN A 81 -28.29 -5.69 16.52
N PRO A 82 -29.44 -6.05 15.92
CA PRO A 82 -29.80 -5.56 14.58
C PRO A 82 -29.90 -4.03 14.46
N GLY A 83 -30.39 -3.38 15.53
CA GLY A 83 -30.64 -1.93 15.51
C GLY A 83 -29.50 -1.06 16.03
N LEU A 84 -28.73 -1.52 17.00
CA LEU A 84 -27.74 -0.71 17.73
C LEU A 84 -26.34 -1.39 17.83
N LEU A 85 -26.13 -2.55 17.22
CA LEU A 85 -24.92 -3.36 17.34
C LEU A 85 -24.66 -3.80 18.79
N PHE A 86 -24.61 -2.87 19.73
CA PHE A 86 -24.38 -3.07 21.17
C PHE A 86 -25.70 -3.21 21.94
N GLY A 87 -25.64 -3.77 23.15
CA GLY A 87 -26.80 -3.77 24.04
C GLY A 87 -27.13 -2.35 24.55
N THR A 88 -28.41 -2.08 24.86
CA THR A 88 -28.89 -0.76 25.27
C THR A 88 -28.14 -0.19 26.47
N GLY A 89 -27.90 -0.97 27.53
CA GLY A 89 -27.13 -0.52 28.70
C GLY A 89 -25.70 -0.14 28.36
N LYS A 90 -25.04 -0.86 27.40
CA LYS A 90 -23.70 -0.49 26.95
C LYS A 90 -23.70 0.79 26.10
N VAL A 91 -24.74 1.00 25.31
CA VAL A 91 -24.93 2.25 24.54
C VAL A 91 -25.05 3.47 25.47
N GLU A 92 -25.82 3.34 26.57
CA GLU A 92 -25.97 4.40 27.58
C GLU A 92 -24.66 4.68 28.33
N GLU A 93 -23.97 3.63 28.77
CA GLU A 93 -22.65 3.74 29.42
C GLU A 93 -21.65 4.46 28.53
N LEU A 94 -21.54 4.05 27.26
CA LEU A 94 -20.63 4.68 26.27
C LEU A 94 -21.00 6.13 26.02
N LYS A 95 -22.31 6.46 25.95
CA LYS A 95 -22.79 7.84 25.81
C LYS A 95 -22.28 8.75 26.93
N ALA A 96 -22.38 8.28 28.17
CA ALA A 96 -21.89 9.03 29.31
C ALA A 96 -20.38 9.26 29.26
N ARG A 97 -19.60 8.24 28.83
CA ARG A 97 -18.15 8.35 28.65
C ARG A 97 -17.78 9.30 27.53
N PHE A 98 -18.46 9.25 26.38
CA PHE A 98 -18.19 10.11 25.24
C PHE A 98 -18.42 11.59 25.59
N ASN A 99 -19.52 11.88 26.31
CA ASN A 99 -19.78 13.23 26.81
C ASN A 99 -18.70 13.70 27.79
N GLY A 100 -18.26 12.84 28.70
CA GLY A 100 -17.22 13.17 29.68
C GLY A 100 -15.84 13.40 29.07
N LEU A 101 -15.56 12.77 27.91
CA LEU A 101 -14.30 12.88 27.18
C LEU A 101 -14.37 13.83 25.99
N ASP A 102 -15.48 14.52 25.77
CA ASP A 102 -15.70 15.41 24.61
C ASP A 102 -15.34 14.72 23.28
N VAL A 103 -15.88 13.51 23.07
CA VAL A 103 -15.65 12.70 21.88
C VAL A 103 -16.43 13.27 20.71
N GLY A 104 -15.75 13.57 19.60
CA GLY A 104 -16.37 14.02 18.35
C GLY A 104 -16.56 12.89 17.31
N LEU A 105 -15.79 11.80 17.44
CA LEU A 105 -15.81 10.67 16.50
C LEU A 105 -15.69 9.35 17.24
N VAL A 106 -16.56 8.39 16.89
CA VAL A 106 -16.44 6.99 17.34
C VAL A 106 -16.02 6.13 16.17
N LEU A 107 -14.97 5.35 16.37
CA LEU A 107 -14.45 4.38 15.40
C LEU A 107 -14.85 2.98 15.85
N VAL A 108 -15.55 2.24 15.01
CA VAL A 108 -15.94 0.86 15.28
C VAL A 108 -15.15 -0.09 14.40
N ASP A 109 -14.32 -0.93 15.02
CA ASP A 109 -13.48 -1.91 14.34
C ASP A 109 -14.28 -3.15 13.93
N GLY A 110 -15.05 -3.00 12.87
CA GLY A 110 -15.89 -4.07 12.32
C GLY A 110 -16.97 -3.49 11.41
N PRO A 111 -17.77 -4.36 10.78
CA PRO A 111 -18.85 -3.93 9.91
C PRO A 111 -20.02 -3.33 10.73
N VAL A 112 -20.42 -2.12 10.37
CA VAL A 112 -21.60 -1.46 10.94
C VAL A 112 -22.64 -1.27 9.84
N SER A 113 -23.86 -1.77 10.04
CA SER A 113 -24.93 -1.53 9.07
C SER A 113 -25.37 -0.06 9.06
N PRO A 114 -25.91 0.48 7.95
CA PRO A 114 -26.39 1.85 7.88
C PRO A 114 -27.44 2.20 8.94
N VAL A 115 -28.27 1.23 9.32
CA VAL A 115 -29.28 1.40 10.36
C VAL A 115 -28.62 1.51 11.74
N GLN A 116 -27.67 0.64 12.04
CA GLN A 116 -26.91 0.69 13.28
C GLN A 116 -26.13 2.01 13.40
N GLN A 117 -25.44 2.42 12.33
CA GLN A 117 -24.70 3.70 12.33
C GLN A 117 -25.62 4.87 12.64
N ARG A 118 -26.72 5.03 11.87
CA ARG A 118 -27.68 6.11 12.06
C ARG A 118 -28.25 6.13 13.47
N ASN A 119 -28.61 4.95 14.03
CA ASN A 119 -29.19 4.86 15.35
C ASN A 119 -28.14 5.21 16.43
N LEU A 120 -26.90 4.69 16.30
CA LEU A 120 -25.81 5.01 17.22
C LEU A 120 -25.41 6.48 17.17
N GLU A 121 -25.28 7.08 15.97
CA GLU A 121 -25.01 8.51 15.83
C GLU A 121 -26.12 9.36 16.48
N LYS A 122 -27.37 8.94 16.34
CA LYS A 122 -28.51 9.62 16.99
C LYS A 122 -28.47 9.50 18.51
N GLU A 123 -28.16 8.32 19.03
CA GLU A 123 -28.10 8.07 20.47
C GLU A 123 -26.91 8.77 21.13
N TRP A 124 -25.75 8.72 20.51
CA TRP A 124 -24.53 9.30 21.07
C TRP A 124 -24.33 10.77 20.77
N GLY A 125 -24.95 11.30 19.69
CA GLY A 125 -24.77 12.67 19.24
C GLY A 125 -23.40 12.94 18.58
N VAL A 126 -22.66 11.87 18.21
CA VAL A 126 -21.32 11.94 17.63
C VAL A 126 -21.28 11.19 16.28
N LYS A 127 -20.32 11.53 15.44
CA LYS A 127 -20.10 10.80 14.18
C LYS A 127 -19.54 9.41 14.44
N LEU A 128 -19.87 8.47 13.54
CA LEU A 128 -19.38 7.11 13.60
C LEU A 128 -18.77 6.72 12.25
N LEU A 129 -17.56 6.16 12.30
CA LEU A 129 -16.95 5.45 11.17
C LEU A 129 -16.77 3.99 11.52
N ASP A 130 -17.07 3.09 10.59
CA ASP A 130 -16.69 1.69 10.69
C ASP A 130 -15.27 1.48 10.10
N ARG A 131 -14.72 0.27 10.28
CA ARG A 131 -13.38 -0.09 9.78
C ARG A 131 -13.20 0.23 8.28
N THR A 132 -14.22 -0.05 7.47
CA THR A 132 -14.17 0.23 6.02
C THR A 132 -14.10 1.72 5.73
N GLY A 133 -14.93 2.52 6.40
CA GLY A 133 -14.91 3.98 6.29
C GLY A 133 -13.57 4.57 6.72
N LEU A 134 -13.01 4.08 7.84
CA LEU A 134 -11.71 4.52 8.33
C LEU A 134 -10.58 4.24 7.32
N ILE A 135 -10.52 3.03 6.75
CA ILE A 135 -9.51 2.68 5.74
C ILE A 135 -9.66 3.57 4.50
N LEU A 136 -10.89 3.87 4.06
CA LEU A 136 -11.14 4.75 2.93
C LEU A 136 -10.64 6.18 3.18
N GLU A 137 -10.84 6.72 4.37
CA GLU A 137 -10.34 8.05 4.76
C GLU A 137 -8.80 8.09 4.77
N ILE A 138 -8.15 7.05 5.33
CA ILE A 138 -6.69 6.92 5.28
C ILE A 138 -6.19 6.90 3.84
N PHE A 139 -6.85 6.17 2.96
CA PHE A 139 -6.47 6.08 1.57
C PHE A 139 -6.69 7.38 0.80
N ALA A 140 -7.78 8.11 1.13
CA ALA A 140 -8.03 9.43 0.54
C ALA A 140 -6.93 10.44 0.91
N ASP A 141 -6.42 10.37 2.15
CA ASP A 141 -5.29 11.19 2.58
C ASP A 141 -3.95 10.78 1.94
N ARG A 142 -3.76 9.48 1.64
CA ARG A 142 -2.49 8.94 1.14
C ARG A 142 -2.36 8.93 -0.38
N ALA A 143 -3.46 8.88 -1.12
CA ALA A 143 -3.44 8.85 -2.59
C ALA A 143 -2.80 10.12 -3.16
N ARG A 144 -1.71 9.97 -3.90
CA ARG A 144 -0.99 11.09 -4.52
C ARG A 144 -1.05 11.02 -6.04
N THR A 145 -1.10 9.82 -6.61
CA THR A 145 -1.20 9.65 -8.05
C THR A 145 -2.64 9.87 -8.51
N ARG A 146 -2.79 10.35 -9.75
CA ARG A 146 -4.12 10.51 -10.36
C ARG A 146 -4.88 9.18 -10.40
N GLU A 147 -4.20 8.08 -10.62
CA GLU A 147 -4.79 6.75 -10.63
C GLU A 147 -5.26 6.35 -9.23
N GLY A 148 -4.39 6.49 -8.22
CA GLY A 148 -4.72 6.20 -6.82
C GLY A 148 -5.92 7.02 -6.33
N VAL A 149 -5.96 8.32 -6.59
CA VAL A 149 -7.10 9.19 -6.23
C VAL A 149 -8.39 8.69 -6.86
N LEU A 150 -8.40 8.39 -8.17
CA LEU A 150 -9.60 7.88 -8.87
C LEU A 150 -10.04 6.51 -8.35
N GLN A 151 -9.11 5.65 -7.97
CA GLN A 151 -9.41 4.33 -7.40
C GLN A 151 -10.04 4.44 -6.01
N VAL A 152 -9.49 5.30 -5.16
CA VAL A 152 -10.03 5.55 -3.81
C VAL A 152 -11.42 6.20 -3.92
N GLU A 153 -11.60 7.16 -4.81
CA GLU A 153 -12.92 7.80 -5.06
C GLU A 153 -13.94 6.76 -5.55
N LEU A 154 -13.56 5.87 -6.47
CA LEU A 154 -14.41 4.77 -6.93
C LEU A 154 -14.82 3.81 -5.80
N ALA A 155 -13.87 3.48 -4.91
CA ALA A 155 -14.13 2.63 -3.75
C ALA A 155 -15.07 3.31 -2.74
N ALA A 156 -14.85 4.61 -2.47
CA ALA A 156 -15.69 5.41 -1.57
C ALA A 156 -17.14 5.52 -2.10
N LEU A 157 -17.32 5.80 -3.40
CA LEU A 157 -18.64 5.84 -4.02
C LEU A 157 -19.32 4.46 -4.01
N SER A 158 -18.59 3.39 -4.23
CA SER A 158 -19.10 2.01 -4.16
C SER A 158 -19.54 1.65 -2.74
N TYR A 159 -18.79 2.08 -1.74
CA TYR A 159 -19.14 1.93 -0.33
C TYR A 159 -20.41 2.73 0.02
N GLN A 160 -20.48 4.00 -0.35
CA GLN A 160 -21.66 4.85 -0.15
C GLN A 160 -22.90 4.25 -0.82
N ARG A 161 -22.77 3.76 -2.05
CA ARG A 161 -23.86 3.10 -2.79
C ARG A 161 -24.42 1.89 -2.05
N THR A 162 -23.55 1.03 -1.51
CA THR A 162 -23.99 -0.15 -0.72
C THR A 162 -24.73 0.25 0.55
N ARG A 163 -24.36 1.38 1.14
CA ARG A 163 -25.03 1.89 2.34
C ARG A 163 -26.42 2.47 2.02
N LEU A 164 -26.58 3.16 0.92
CA LEU A 164 -27.89 3.67 0.47
C LEU A 164 -28.86 2.51 0.18
N VAL A 165 -28.44 1.47 -0.54
CA VAL A 165 -29.28 0.31 -0.88
C VAL A 165 -29.73 -0.44 0.38
N ARG A 166 -28.83 -0.69 1.33
CA ARG A 166 -29.17 -1.41 2.56
C ARG A 166 -30.10 -0.62 3.48
N ALA A 167 -30.00 0.71 3.51
CA ALA A 167 -30.93 1.55 4.24
C ALA A 167 -32.35 1.44 3.68
N TRP A 168 -32.50 1.34 2.36
CA TRP A 168 -33.79 1.28 1.69
C TRP A 168 -34.50 -0.06 1.88
N THR A 169 -33.83 -1.18 1.70
CA THR A 169 -34.42 -2.52 1.92
C THR A 169 -34.94 -2.75 3.34
N HIS A 170 -34.37 -2.05 4.32
CA HIS A 170 -34.86 -2.10 5.70
C HIS A 170 -36.14 -1.25 5.89
N LEU A 171 -36.26 -0.12 5.21
CA LEU A 171 -37.43 0.74 5.24
C LEU A 171 -38.64 0.09 4.56
N GLU A 172 -38.44 -0.65 3.46
CA GLU A 172 -39.49 -1.45 2.81
C GLU A 172 -40.03 -2.56 3.72
N ARG A 173 -39.16 -3.29 4.42
CA ARG A 173 -39.60 -4.35 5.36
C ARG A 173 -40.37 -3.81 6.57
N GLN A 174 -40.09 -2.57 7.01
CA GLN A 174 -40.83 -1.93 8.12
C GLN A 174 -42.21 -1.42 7.68
N ARG A 175 -42.41 -1.12 6.41
CA ARG A 175 -43.69 -0.58 5.89
C ARG A 175 -44.74 -1.63 5.53
N GLY A 176 -44.48 -2.93 5.79
CA GLY A 176 -45.49 -3.99 5.68
C GLY A 176 -46.45 -3.86 4.52
N GLY A 177 -46.14 -4.41 3.38
CA GLY A 177 -47.06 -5.03 2.42
C GLY A 177 -48.27 -4.28 1.91
N LEU A 178 -48.43 -2.96 2.02
CA LEU A 178 -49.50 -2.20 1.42
C LEU A 178 -48.95 -1.19 0.42
N GLY A 179 -49.30 -1.47 -0.86
CA GLY A 179 -48.73 -0.88 -2.01
C GLY A 179 -48.75 0.63 -2.14
N PHE A 180 -47.80 1.08 -2.93
CA PHE A 180 -47.83 2.27 -3.74
C PHE A 180 -48.30 3.59 -3.12
N VAL A 181 -47.47 4.19 -2.28
CA VAL A 181 -47.40 5.63 -2.20
C VAL A 181 -45.92 6.01 -2.11
N GLY A 182 -45.29 6.30 -3.25
CA GLY A 182 -43.96 6.90 -3.31
C GLY A 182 -43.99 8.26 -2.61
N GLY A 183 -43.42 8.31 -1.40
CA GLY A 183 -43.24 9.58 -0.70
C GLY A 183 -42.03 10.35 -1.25
N PRO A 184 -41.93 11.68 -1.01
CA PRO A 184 -40.82 12.52 -1.51
C PRO A 184 -39.42 12.03 -1.10
N GLY A 185 -39.29 11.13 -0.10
CA GLY A 185 -38.04 10.52 0.30
C GLY A 185 -37.53 9.39 -0.62
N GLU A 186 -38.42 8.69 -1.34
CA GLU A 186 -38.04 7.65 -2.30
C GLU A 186 -37.39 8.25 -3.54
N THR A 187 -37.95 9.33 -4.04
CA THR A 187 -37.40 10.05 -5.19
C THR A 187 -36.03 10.66 -4.93
N GLN A 188 -35.75 11.08 -3.71
CA GLN A 188 -34.46 11.65 -3.34
C GLN A 188 -33.35 10.56 -3.27
N ILE A 189 -33.64 9.41 -2.67
CA ILE A 189 -32.69 8.29 -2.60
C ILE A 189 -32.41 7.73 -4.01
N GLU A 190 -33.41 7.65 -4.87
CA GLU A 190 -33.19 7.25 -6.27
C GLU A 190 -32.36 8.29 -7.03
N ALA A 191 -32.58 9.58 -6.80
CA ALA A 191 -31.78 10.64 -7.39
C ALA A 191 -30.32 10.58 -6.90
N ASP A 192 -30.11 10.41 -5.60
CA ASP A 192 -28.78 10.25 -5.00
C ASP A 192 -28.06 9.01 -5.56
N ARG A 193 -28.78 7.89 -5.71
CA ARG A 193 -28.23 6.68 -6.31
C ARG A 193 -27.84 6.88 -7.77
N ARG A 194 -28.67 7.54 -8.58
CA ARG A 194 -28.35 7.85 -9.98
C ARG A 194 -27.13 8.75 -10.07
N ALA A 195 -27.03 9.78 -9.20
CA ALA A 195 -25.87 10.66 -9.15
C ALA A 195 -24.58 9.88 -8.84
N ILE A 196 -24.62 8.94 -7.89
CA ILE A 196 -23.48 8.08 -7.58
C ILE A 196 -23.15 7.16 -8.78
N ASP A 197 -24.16 6.53 -9.41
CA ASP A 197 -23.94 5.65 -10.56
C ASP A 197 -23.33 6.43 -11.75
N GLU A 198 -23.74 7.65 -12.00
CA GLU A 198 -23.15 8.53 -13.02
C GLU A 198 -21.70 8.90 -12.70
N GLN A 199 -21.40 9.20 -11.45
CA GLN A 199 -20.03 9.48 -10.99
C GLN A 199 -19.15 8.22 -11.15
N VAL A 200 -19.62 7.05 -10.75
CA VAL A 200 -18.92 5.77 -10.92
C VAL A 200 -18.59 5.53 -12.40
N ILE A 201 -19.55 5.74 -13.32
CA ILE A 201 -19.31 5.58 -14.76
C ILE A 201 -18.25 6.58 -15.26
N ARG A 202 -18.31 7.83 -14.81
CA ARG A 202 -17.34 8.86 -15.19
C ARG A 202 -15.93 8.52 -14.72
N ILE A 203 -15.77 8.08 -13.46
CA ILE A 203 -14.48 7.71 -12.89
C ILE A 203 -13.91 6.47 -13.60
N ARG A 204 -14.72 5.44 -13.86
CA ARG A 204 -14.29 4.25 -14.62
C ARG A 204 -13.73 4.64 -16.00
N ARG A 205 -14.41 5.53 -16.72
CA ARG A 205 -13.92 6.02 -18.03
C ARG A 205 -12.59 6.78 -17.91
N GLN A 206 -12.38 7.49 -16.80
CA GLN A 206 -11.09 8.16 -16.55
C GLN A 206 -10.00 7.17 -16.22
N LEU A 207 -10.28 6.17 -15.38
CA LEU A 207 -9.36 5.08 -15.05
C LEU A 207 -8.95 4.30 -16.30
N ASP A 208 -9.89 3.94 -17.19
CA ASP A 208 -9.58 3.25 -18.44
C ASP A 208 -8.57 4.02 -19.31
N LYS A 209 -8.65 5.35 -19.32
CA LYS A 209 -7.68 6.20 -20.04
C LYS A 209 -6.29 6.16 -19.39
N VAL A 210 -6.24 6.23 -18.06
CA VAL A 210 -4.98 6.19 -17.29
C VAL A 210 -4.31 4.82 -17.48
N VAL A 211 -5.08 3.73 -17.36
CA VAL A 211 -4.59 2.35 -17.56
C VAL A 211 -4.01 2.18 -18.96
N LYS A 212 -4.72 2.60 -20.02
CA LYS A 212 -4.20 2.53 -21.40
C LYS A 212 -2.87 3.28 -21.58
N THR A 213 -2.74 4.47 -21.01
CA THR A 213 -1.49 5.24 -21.05
C THR A 213 -0.37 4.48 -20.33
N ARG A 214 -0.67 3.89 -19.17
CA ARG A 214 0.28 3.09 -18.40
C ARG A 214 0.72 1.84 -19.16
N GLU A 215 -0.20 1.14 -19.84
CA GLU A 215 0.11 -0.03 -20.68
C GLU A 215 1.08 0.35 -21.84
N LEU A 216 0.89 1.49 -22.46
CA LEU A 216 1.81 1.99 -23.50
C LEU A 216 3.23 2.25 -22.92
N HIS A 217 3.32 2.84 -21.74
CA HIS A 217 4.61 3.03 -21.06
C HIS A 217 5.23 1.69 -20.63
N ARG A 218 4.41 0.71 -20.23
CA ARG A 218 4.86 -0.65 -19.90
C ARG A 218 5.38 -1.40 -21.13
N ALA A 219 4.69 -1.32 -22.26
CA ALA A 219 5.14 -1.94 -23.51
C ALA A 219 6.53 -1.41 -23.93
N SER A 220 6.81 -0.13 -23.66
CA SER A 220 8.14 0.45 -23.87
C SER A 220 9.19 -0.11 -22.89
N ARG A 221 8.83 -0.37 -21.60
CA ARG A 221 9.71 -0.96 -20.59
C ARG A 221 10.01 -2.45 -20.85
N ARG A 222 9.08 -3.20 -21.42
CA ARG A 222 9.31 -4.62 -21.84
C ARG A 222 10.43 -4.79 -22.85
N LYS A 223 10.85 -3.71 -23.52
CA LYS A 223 12.02 -3.73 -24.44
C LYS A 223 13.37 -3.77 -23.70
N VAL A 224 13.40 -3.45 -22.41
CA VAL A 224 14.59 -3.56 -21.54
C VAL A 224 14.19 -4.44 -20.34
N PRO A 225 14.39 -5.74 -20.42
CA PRO A 225 13.86 -6.69 -19.46
C PRO A 225 14.70 -6.71 -18.16
N PHE A 226 14.49 -5.73 -17.28
CA PHE A 226 14.96 -5.88 -15.91
C PHE A 226 13.91 -6.67 -15.12
N PRO A 227 14.32 -7.73 -14.41
CA PRO A 227 13.42 -8.47 -13.53
C PRO A 227 12.78 -7.56 -12.48
N ILE A 228 11.52 -7.84 -12.15
CA ILE A 228 10.75 -7.10 -11.14
C ILE A 228 10.72 -7.91 -9.84
N VAL A 229 11.15 -7.29 -8.76
CA VAL A 229 11.08 -7.82 -7.39
C VAL A 229 10.04 -7.02 -6.62
N ALA A 230 8.94 -7.65 -6.21
CA ALA A 230 7.87 -6.98 -5.48
C ALA A 230 7.97 -7.25 -3.98
N LEU A 231 7.94 -6.19 -3.17
CA LEU A 231 7.80 -6.29 -1.71
C LEU A 231 6.32 -6.39 -1.37
N VAL A 232 5.90 -7.48 -0.74
CA VAL A 232 4.53 -7.67 -0.25
C VAL A 232 4.58 -8.00 1.24
N GLY A 233 3.49 -7.73 1.95
CA GLY A 233 3.39 -8.06 3.37
C GLY A 233 2.39 -7.19 4.09
N TYR A 234 2.17 -7.50 5.34
CA TYR A 234 1.21 -6.78 6.18
C TYR A 234 1.58 -5.30 6.34
N THR A 235 0.61 -4.45 6.69
CA THR A 235 0.88 -3.06 7.04
C THR A 235 1.89 -3.00 8.19
N ASN A 236 2.80 -2.04 8.14
CA ASN A 236 3.85 -1.85 9.14
C ASN A 236 4.84 -3.04 9.31
N ALA A 237 4.90 -3.99 8.36
CA ALA A 237 5.92 -5.05 8.39
C ALA A 237 7.34 -4.55 8.04
N GLY A 238 7.50 -3.27 7.66
CA GLY A 238 8.77 -2.65 7.34
C GLY A 238 9.16 -2.73 5.86
N LYS A 239 8.19 -2.91 4.94
CA LYS A 239 8.45 -2.95 3.48
C LYS A 239 9.15 -1.70 2.96
N SER A 240 8.63 -0.51 3.27
CA SER A 240 9.20 0.77 2.81
C SER A 240 10.56 1.05 3.46
N THR A 241 10.79 0.59 4.69
CA THR A 241 12.12 0.67 5.34
C THR A 241 13.13 -0.22 4.59
N LEU A 242 12.74 -1.45 4.27
CA LEU A 242 13.56 -2.39 3.50
C LEU A 242 13.82 -1.84 2.08
N PHE A 243 12.80 -1.28 1.43
CA PHE A 243 12.92 -0.63 0.12
C PHE A 243 13.94 0.51 0.15
N ASN A 244 13.85 1.42 1.13
CA ASN A 244 14.80 2.52 1.28
C ASN A 244 16.22 2.02 1.49
N ARG A 245 16.38 1.00 2.32
CA ARG A 245 17.68 0.40 2.62
C ARG A 245 18.33 -0.22 1.37
N MET A 246 17.54 -0.94 0.56
CA MET A 246 18.04 -1.59 -0.66
C MET A 246 18.29 -0.62 -1.82
N THR A 247 17.55 0.49 -1.89
CA THR A 247 17.60 1.42 -3.02
C THR A 247 18.40 2.68 -2.75
N GLY A 248 18.69 2.99 -1.48
CA GLY A 248 19.23 4.29 -1.07
C GLY A 248 18.22 5.44 -1.23
N ALA A 249 16.93 5.13 -1.40
CA ALA A 249 15.87 6.12 -1.50
C ALA A 249 15.43 6.62 -0.11
N ASP A 250 14.74 7.74 -0.09
CA ASP A 250 14.11 8.31 1.11
C ASP A 250 12.59 8.39 0.89
N VAL A 251 11.95 7.22 0.73
CA VAL A 251 10.50 7.11 0.70
C VAL A 251 9.98 7.20 2.13
N LEU A 252 8.83 7.81 2.33
CA LEU A 252 8.21 7.98 3.64
C LEU A 252 8.02 6.61 4.33
N ALA A 253 8.95 6.25 5.19
CA ALA A 253 8.88 5.06 6.05
C ALA A 253 8.62 5.53 7.48
N LYS A 254 7.34 5.71 7.82
CA LYS A 254 6.92 6.03 9.20
C LYS A 254 6.31 4.79 9.84
N ASP A 255 6.39 4.72 11.16
CA ASP A 255 5.72 3.70 11.97
C ASP A 255 4.20 3.98 12.01
N MET A 256 3.57 3.84 10.84
CA MET A 256 2.13 4.06 10.67
C MET A 256 1.57 3.11 9.61
N LEU A 257 0.31 2.72 9.79
CA LEU A 257 -0.36 1.85 8.84
C LEU A 257 -0.60 2.58 7.51
N PHE A 258 -0.43 1.86 6.40
CA PHE A 258 -0.57 2.38 5.03
C PHE A 258 0.31 3.60 4.73
N ALA A 259 1.58 3.57 5.17
CA ALA A 259 2.55 4.61 4.83
C ALA A 259 2.73 4.75 3.30
N THR A 260 2.68 3.62 2.56
CA THR A 260 2.74 3.57 1.10
C THR A 260 1.39 3.11 0.56
N LEU A 261 0.77 3.92 -0.31
CA LEU A 261 -0.44 3.57 -1.07
C LEU A 261 -0.13 3.42 -2.56
N ASP A 262 0.56 4.40 -3.14
CA ASP A 262 1.00 4.36 -4.53
C ASP A 262 2.30 3.56 -4.64
N PRO A 263 2.40 2.56 -5.55
CA PRO A 263 3.61 1.77 -5.69
C PRO A 263 4.80 2.63 -6.13
N THR A 264 5.93 2.39 -5.49
CA THR A 264 7.18 3.08 -5.82
C THR A 264 8.18 2.08 -6.39
N MET A 265 8.75 2.41 -7.55
CA MET A 265 9.72 1.56 -8.24
C MET A 265 11.10 2.21 -8.30
N ARG A 266 12.17 1.43 -8.06
CA ARG A 266 13.57 1.85 -8.20
C ARG A 266 14.43 0.73 -8.74
N GLY A 267 15.42 1.11 -9.53
CA GLY A 267 16.46 0.18 -9.96
C GLY A 267 17.45 -0.10 -8.83
N VAL A 268 17.77 -1.37 -8.64
CA VAL A 268 18.78 -1.85 -7.69
C VAL A 268 19.79 -2.68 -8.45
N THR A 269 21.08 -2.50 -8.14
CA THR A 269 22.15 -3.35 -8.66
C THR A 269 22.47 -4.40 -7.61
N LEU A 270 22.24 -5.66 -7.95
CA LEU A 270 22.51 -6.82 -7.09
C LEU A 270 24.02 -7.11 -7.00
N PRO A 271 24.48 -7.91 -6.01
CA PRO A 271 25.89 -8.30 -5.87
C PRO A 271 26.49 -8.91 -7.15
N SER A 272 25.73 -9.65 -7.94
CA SER A 272 26.14 -10.18 -9.25
C SER A 272 26.36 -9.11 -10.34
N GLY A 273 26.08 -7.83 -10.06
CA GLY A 273 26.07 -6.76 -11.04
C GLY A 273 24.79 -6.68 -11.88
N ARG A 274 23.85 -7.60 -11.72
CA ARG A 274 22.57 -7.59 -12.41
C ARG A 274 21.67 -6.47 -11.86
N LYS A 275 21.00 -5.75 -12.76
CA LYS A 275 20.02 -4.73 -12.39
C LYS A 275 18.63 -5.35 -12.31
N VAL A 276 17.90 -5.05 -11.25
CA VAL A 276 16.50 -5.42 -11.04
C VAL A 276 15.69 -4.17 -10.72
N ILE A 277 14.38 -4.23 -10.90
CA ILE A 277 13.45 -3.21 -10.44
C ILE A 277 12.83 -3.70 -9.14
N LEU A 278 13.07 -2.97 -8.06
CA LEU A 278 12.41 -3.21 -6.78
C LEU A 278 11.14 -2.35 -6.72
N SER A 279 10.02 -2.96 -6.31
CA SER A 279 8.71 -2.29 -6.16
C SER A 279 8.26 -2.39 -4.71
N ASP A 280 8.05 -1.23 -4.06
CA ASP A 280 7.34 -1.15 -2.78
C ASP A 280 5.85 -1.06 -3.05
N THR A 281 5.05 -1.88 -2.37
CA THR A 281 3.61 -2.00 -2.59
C THR A 281 2.82 -1.60 -1.35
N VAL A 282 1.52 -1.38 -1.54
CA VAL A 282 0.59 -1.15 -0.44
C VAL A 282 0.62 -2.30 0.57
N GLY A 283 0.58 -1.98 1.85
CA GLY A 283 0.48 -2.99 2.91
C GLY A 283 -0.90 -3.62 2.96
N PHE A 284 -0.94 -4.92 3.21
CA PHE A 284 -2.18 -5.65 3.45
C PHE A 284 -2.62 -5.51 4.91
N ILE A 285 -3.90 -5.65 5.15
CA ILE A 285 -4.49 -5.65 6.49
C ILE A 285 -5.61 -6.68 6.53
N SER A 286 -5.91 -7.19 7.71
CA SER A 286 -7.04 -8.12 7.92
C SER A 286 -8.38 -7.48 7.57
N ASP A 287 -9.33 -8.29 7.15
CA ASP A 287 -10.69 -7.88 6.81
C ASP A 287 -10.75 -6.73 5.78
N LEU A 288 -9.78 -6.71 4.84
CA LEU A 288 -9.76 -5.72 3.78
C LEU A 288 -11.02 -5.90 2.91
N PRO A 289 -11.89 -4.87 2.80
CA PRO A 289 -13.11 -4.99 2.01
C PRO A 289 -12.83 -5.33 0.55
N THR A 290 -13.59 -6.28 -0.01
CA THR A 290 -13.43 -6.72 -1.41
C THR A 290 -13.53 -5.60 -2.43
N GLN A 291 -14.28 -4.54 -2.11
CA GLN A 291 -14.40 -3.33 -2.92
C GLN A 291 -13.08 -2.56 -3.00
N LEU A 292 -12.32 -2.54 -1.89
CA LEU A 292 -10.99 -1.95 -1.84
C LEU A 292 -9.97 -2.84 -2.57
N VAL A 293 -10.02 -4.15 -2.41
CA VAL A 293 -9.16 -5.09 -3.17
C VAL A 293 -9.34 -4.88 -4.68
N ALA A 294 -10.59 -4.71 -5.14
CA ALA A 294 -10.87 -4.44 -6.54
C ALA A 294 -10.32 -3.07 -7.00
N ALA A 295 -10.41 -2.04 -6.16
CA ALA A 295 -9.86 -0.72 -6.43
C ALA A 295 -8.32 -0.74 -6.49
N PHE A 296 -7.68 -1.55 -5.64
CA PHE A 296 -6.20 -1.69 -5.61
C PHE A 296 -5.64 -2.68 -6.62
N ARG A 297 -6.49 -3.39 -7.37
CA ARG A 297 -6.01 -4.35 -8.36
C ARG A 297 -4.96 -3.74 -9.29
N ALA A 298 -5.11 -2.47 -9.68
CA ALA A 298 -4.16 -1.79 -10.55
C ALA A 298 -2.82 -1.47 -9.86
N THR A 299 -2.82 -1.16 -8.55
CA THR A 299 -1.59 -0.98 -7.77
C THR A 299 -0.91 -2.30 -7.44
N LEU A 300 -1.69 -3.38 -7.40
CA LEU A 300 -1.20 -4.74 -7.15
C LEU A 300 -0.85 -5.50 -8.45
N GLU A 301 -1.15 -4.93 -9.63
CA GLU A 301 -0.73 -5.51 -10.92
C GLU A 301 0.79 -5.72 -10.99
N GLU A 302 1.57 -4.89 -10.30
CA GLU A 302 3.02 -5.04 -10.22
C GLU A 302 3.46 -6.30 -9.47
N VAL A 303 2.66 -6.74 -8.50
CA VAL A 303 2.85 -8.03 -7.83
C VAL A 303 2.50 -9.18 -8.77
N LEU A 304 1.47 -9.01 -9.63
CA LEU A 304 1.08 -10.02 -10.62
C LEU A 304 2.13 -10.20 -11.73
N GLU A 305 2.88 -9.13 -12.04
CA GLU A 305 3.95 -9.13 -13.05
C GLU A 305 5.33 -9.39 -12.45
N ALA A 306 5.45 -9.56 -11.13
CA ALA A 306 6.72 -9.77 -10.47
C ALA A 306 7.36 -11.11 -10.86
N ASP A 307 8.67 -11.07 -11.10
CA ASP A 307 9.50 -12.26 -11.33
C ASP A 307 9.92 -12.91 -10.00
N LEU A 308 9.92 -12.14 -8.91
CA LEU A 308 10.17 -12.59 -7.54
C LEU A 308 9.33 -11.77 -6.56
N ILE A 309 8.73 -12.44 -5.58
CA ILE A 309 8.01 -11.82 -4.48
C ILE A 309 8.80 -11.97 -3.19
N LEU A 310 9.09 -10.85 -2.52
CA LEU A 310 9.63 -10.81 -1.16
C LEU A 310 8.49 -10.57 -0.20
N HIS A 311 8.08 -11.61 0.52
CA HIS A 311 7.02 -11.53 1.53
C HIS A 311 7.63 -11.08 2.86
N VAL A 312 7.51 -9.79 3.16
CA VAL A 312 8.05 -9.16 4.38
C VAL A 312 7.07 -9.36 5.54
N ARG A 313 7.57 -9.95 6.63
CA ARG A 313 6.82 -10.23 7.85
C ARG A 313 7.46 -9.53 9.04
N ASP A 314 6.65 -9.00 9.93
CA ASP A 314 7.10 -8.54 11.25
C ASP A 314 7.22 -9.77 12.16
N ILE A 315 8.45 -10.24 12.38
CA ILE A 315 8.66 -11.47 13.16
C ILE A 315 8.54 -11.23 14.67
N ALA A 316 8.64 -9.99 15.12
CA ALA A 316 8.42 -9.61 16.51
C ALA A 316 6.93 -9.54 16.88
N HIS A 317 6.02 -9.50 15.89
CA HIS A 317 4.59 -9.42 16.15
C HIS A 317 4.03 -10.77 16.61
N PRO A 318 3.23 -10.83 17.70
CA PRO A 318 2.69 -12.10 18.24
C PRO A 318 1.77 -12.85 17.25
N GLU A 319 1.10 -12.13 16.34
CA GLU A 319 0.23 -12.72 15.30
C GLU A 319 0.92 -12.75 13.91
N THR A 320 2.24 -12.88 13.86
CA THR A 320 2.98 -12.87 12.57
C THR A 320 2.55 -14.00 11.63
N ALA A 321 2.12 -15.14 12.17
CA ALA A 321 1.65 -16.28 11.37
C ALA A 321 0.26 -16.02 10.76
N GLU A 322 -0.65 -15.44 11.53
CA GLU A 322 -1.98 -15.04 11.08
C GLU A 322 -1.89 -13.95 10.01
N GLN A 323 -1.05 -12.95 10.24
CA GLN A 323 -0.79 -11.90 9.25
C GLN A 323 -0.23 -12.46 7.94
N ALA A 324 0.67 -13.44 8.02
CA ALA A 324 1.21 -14.09 6.84
C ALA A 324 0.13 -14.89 6.08
N ALA A 325 -0.78 -15.54 6.80
CA ALA A 325 -1.90 -16.27 6.20
C ALA A 325 -2.87 -15.31 5.47
N ASP A 326 -3.22 -14.16 6.08
CA ASP A 326 -4.06 -13.14 5.46
C ASP A 326 -3.43 -12.61 4.16
N VAL A 327 -2.13 -12.33 4.17
CA VAL A 327 -1.39 -11.89 2.96
C VAL A 327 -1.43 -12.95 1.88
N ALA A 328 -1.23 -14.23 2.23
CA ALA A 328 -1.27 -15.33 1.28
C ALA A 328 -2.67 -15.50 0.65
N GLU A 329 -3.74 -15.37 1.43
CA GLU A 329 -5.12 -15.42 0.95
C GLU A 329 -5.41 -14.28 -0.03
N ILE A 330 -4.99 -13.06 0.29
CA ILE A 330 -5.15 -11.90 -0.61
C ILE A 330 -4.37 -12.11 -1.91
N LEU A 331 -3.12 -12.54 -1.87
CA LEU A 331 -2.31 -12.84 -3.06
C LEU A 331 -2.98 -13.90 -3.95
N GLN A 332 -3.54 -14.93 -3.34
CA GLN A 332 -4.30 -15.95 -4.06
C GLN A 332 -5.57 -15.38 -4.71
N SER A 333 -6.33 -14.54 -3.98
CA SER A 333 -7.55 -13.89 -4.50
C SER A 333 -7.27 -12.94 -5.67
N LEU A 334 -6.09 -12.33 -5.69
CA LEU A 334 -5.60 -11.48 -6.78
C LEU A 334 -5.18 -12.29 -8.03
N GLY A 335 -5.02 -13.59 -7.91
CA GLY A 335 -4.58 -14.46 -9.00
C GLY A 335 -3.08 -14.49 -9.23
N VAL A 336 -2.29 -14.22 -8.19
CA VAL A 336 -0.82 -14.39 -8.25
C VAL A 336 -0.52 -15.83 -8.59
N LYS A 337 0.27 -16.04 -9.65
CA LYS A 337 0.59 -17.37 -10.14
C LYS A 337 1.35 -18.17 -9.08
N GLY A 338 0.95 -19.41 -8.84
CA GLY A 338 1.64 -20.30 -7.90
C GLY A 338 3.10 -20.60 -8.30
N ALA A 339 3.44 -20.38 -9.57
CA ALA A 339 4.79 -20.55 -10.10
C ALA A 339 5.72 -19.34 -9.86
N THR A 340 5.22 -18.18 -9.43
CA THR A 340 6.08 -17.04 -9.10
C THR A 340 6.87 -17.34 -7.84
N PRO A 341 8.23 -17.33 -7.90
CA PRO A 341 9.08 -17.59 -6.75
C PRO A 341 8.75 -16.63 -5.60
N ARG A 342 8.74 -17.16 -4.37
CA ARG A 342 8.52 -16.36 -3.16
C ARG A 342 9.64 -16.62 -2.17
N VAL A 343 10.10 -15.54 -1.57
CA VAL A 343 11.04 -15.53 -0.46
C VAL A 343 10.36 -14.88 0.73
N GLU A 344 10.39 -15.52 1.88
CA GLU A 344 9.94 -14.90 3.14
C GLU A 344 11.08 -14.10 3.76
N VAL A 345 10.76 -12.86 4.12
CA VAL A 345 11.69 -11.95 4.80
C VAL A 345 11.17 -11.71 6.21
N TRP A 346 11.81 -12.32 7.19
CA TRP A 346 11.50 -12.16 8.61
C TRP A 346 12.19 -10.89 9.11
N ASN A 347 11.47 -9.78 9.04
CA ASN A 347 11.97 -8.46 9.38
C ASN A 347 11.72 -8.10 10.85
N LYS A 348 12.35 -7.02 11.31
CA LYS A 348 12.36 -6.49 12.69
C LYS A 348 13.02 -7.44 13.69
N LEU A 349 14.07 -8.11 13.24
CA LEU A 349 14.87 -8.98 14.09
C LEU A 349 15.51 -8.22 15.27
N ASP A 350 15.76 -6.93 15.09
CA ASP A 350 16.24 -5.99 16.10
C ASP A 350 15.30 -5.81 17.32
N LEU A 351 14.04 -6.18 17.19
CA LEU A 351 13.06 -6.15 18.30
C LEU A 351 12.98 -7.46 19.06
N VAL A 352 13.71 -8.50 18.63
CA VAL A 352 13.71 -9.81 19.28
C VAL A 352 15.05 -10.00 19.98
N GLU A 353 15.02 -10.31 21.28
CA GLU A 353 16.23 -10.41 22.11
C GLU A 353 16.49 -11.85 22.60
N GLY A 354 17.73 -12.10 22.97
CA GLY A 354 18.16 -13.31 23.69
C GLY A 354 17.95 -14.62 22.92
N ALA A 355 17.53 -15.68 23.61
CA ALA A 355 17.38 -17.01 23.03
C ALA A 355 16.36 -17.08 21.89
N ALA A 356 15.35 -16.20 21.87
CA ALA A 356 14.36 -16.15 20.79
C ALA A 356 14.97 -15.66 19.48
N HIS A 357 15.89 -14.70 19.54
CA HIS A 357 16.64 -14.21 18.40
C HIS A 357 17.49 -15.34 17.75
N GLU A 358 18.26 -16.07 18.57
CA GLU A 358 19.07 -17.19 18.09
C GLU A 358 18.21 -18.31 17.48
N GLN A 359 17.06 -18.60 18.08
CA GLN A 359 16.12 -19.60 17.56
C GLN A 359 15.56 -19.22 16.20
N LEU A 360 15.20 -17.94 15.99
CA LEU A 360 14.69 -17.45 14.70
C LEU A 360 15.76 -17.54 13.62
N LEU A 361 16.99 -17.14 13.91
CA LEU A 361 18.12 -17.29 12.98
C LEU A 361 18.37 -18.77 12.62
N ALA A 362 18.38 -19.65 13.63
CA ALA A 362 18.56 -21.09 13.40
C ALA A 362 17.39 -21.73 12.63
N GLN A 363 16.18 -21.19 12.77
CA GLN A 363 15.02 -21.63 12.01
C GLN A 363 15.08 -21.12 10.56
N ALA A 364 15.43 -19.88 10.34
CA ALA A 364 15.60 -19.30 9.02
C ALA A 364 16.70 -20.04 8.23
N ALA A 365 17.84 -20.35 8.86
CA ALA A 365 18.96 -21.07 8.26
C ALA A 365 18.63 -22.51 7.78
N LYS A 366 17.50 -23.08 8.22
CA LYS A 366 17.03 -24.40 7.73
C LYS A 366 16.27 -24.33 6.40
N SER A 367 15.98 -23.14 5.92
CA SER A 367 15.20 -22.92 4.70
C SER A 367 15.99 -22.06 3.71
N GLU A 368 16.00 -22.45 2.46
CA GLU A 368 16.61 -21.67 1.38
C GLU A 368 15.76 -20.47 0.95
N THR A 369 14.51 -20.38 1.45
CA THR A 369 13.53 -19.36 1.05
C THR A 369 13.13 -18.42 2.20
N ILE A 370 13.80 -18.53 3.36
CA ILE A 370 13.50 -17.68 4.54
C ILE A 370 14.78 -16.95 4.95
N PHE A 371 14.67 -15.62 5.06
CA PHE A 371 15.79 -14.77 5.47
C PHE A 371 15.34 -13.89 6.65
N ALA A 372 16.04 -14.04 7.79
CA ALA A 372 15.82 -13.23 8.96
C ALA A 372 16.74 -12.00 8.90
N LEU A 373 16.17 -10.80 9.07
CA LEU A 373 16.90 -9.55 8.96
C LEU A 373 16.28 -8.42 9.78
N SER A 374 17.02 -7.35 9.94
CA SER A 374 16.52 -6.05 10.36
C SER A 374 16.71 -5.02 9.24
N ALA A 375 15.63 -4.54 8.65
CA ALA A 375 15.67 -3.45 7.68
C ALA A 375 16.19 -2.14 8.31
N LEU A 376 16.02 -1.96 9.63
CA LEU A 376 16.48 -0.79 10.36
C LEU A 376 18.01 -0.81 10.57
N THR A 377 18.58 -1.90 11.04
CA THR A 377 20.02 -2.01 11.32
C THR A 377 20.82 -2.44 10.07
N GLY A 378 20.22 -3.22 9.18
CA GLY A 378 20.86 -3.82 8.01
C GLY A 378 21.40 -5.24 8.26
N GLU A 379 21.23 -5.77 9.46
CA GLU A 379 21.56 -7.16 9.79
C GLU A 379 20.81 -8.13 8.87
N GLY A 380 21.50 -9.17 8.36
CA GLY A 380 20.94 -10.20 7.45
C GLY A 380 20.61 -9.73 6.03
N LEU A 381 20.75 -8.42 5.72
CA LEU A 381 20.46 -7.90 4.39
C LEU A 381 21.42 -8.41 3.29
N PRO A 382 22.72 -8.56 3.53
CA PRO A 382 23.62 -9.13 2.51
C PRO A 382 23.19 -10.52 2.04
N ASP A 383 22.77 -11.39 2.95
CA ASP A 383 22.34 -12.77 2.63
C ASP A 383 21.07 -12.75 1.75
N LEU A 384 20.12 -11.86 2.06
CA LEU A 384 18.94 -11.66 1.23
C LEU A 384 19.31 -11.18 -0.18
N LEU A 385 20.25 -10.22 -0.30
CA LEU A 385 20.68 -9.69 -1.60
C LEU A 385 21.39 -10.75 -2.44
N GLU A 386 22.19 -11.61 -1.81
CA GLU A 386 22.82 -12.75 -2.49
C GLU A 386 21.79 -13.76 -2.97
N ALA A 387 20.79 -14.11 -2.16
CA ALA A 387 19.72 -15.02 -2.53
C ALA A 387 18.86 -14.46 -3.69
N VAL A 388 18.51 -13.17 -3.65
CA VAL A 388 17.82 -12.49 -4.74
C VAL A 388 18.69 -12.52 -6.00
N SER A 389 20.00 -12.34 -5.86
CA SER A 389 20.95 -12.41 -6.98
C SER A 389 20.98 -13.80 -7.59
N ALA A 390 21.09 -14.84 -6.76
CA ALA A 390 21.10 -16.22 -7.18
C ALA A 390 19.81 -16.64 -7.93
N THR A 391 18.66 -16.11 -7.51
CA THR A 391 17.36 -16.37 -8.18
C THR A 391 17.37 -15.91 -9.65
N PHE A 392 18.12 -14.87 -9.96
CA PHE A 392 18.20 -14.31 -11.31
C PHE A 392 19.50 -14.65 -12.05
N ASP A 393 20.41 -15.36 -11.40
CA ASP A 393 21.61 -15.79 -12.09
C ASP A 393 21.24 -16.81 -13.16
N GLU A 394 21.54 -16.44 -14.41
CA GLU A 394 21.46 -17.39 -15.52
C GLU A 394 22.60 -18.40 -15.36
N GLU A 395 22.32 -19.67 -15.61
CA GLU A 395 23.38 -20.71 -15.65
C GLU A 395 24.50 -20.24 -16.58
N LYS A 396 25.70 -20.11 -16.03
CA LYS A 396 26.88 -19.75 -16.80
C LYS A 396 27.58 -21.02 -17.22
N THR A 397 27.75 -21.21 -18.52
CA THR A 397 28.52 -22.31 -19.10
C THR A 397 29.96 -21.84 -19.31
N GLU A 398 30.91 -22.72 -18.95
CA GLU A 398 32.32 -22.50 -19.27
C GLU A 398 32.60 -23.07 -20.63
N ARG A 399 33.28 -22.30 -21.48
CA ARG A 399 33.73 -22.71 -22.80
C ARG A 399 35.09 -22.16 -23.10
N GLN A 400 35.84 -22.90 -23.88
CA GLN A 400 37.09 -22.46 -24.45
C GLN A 400 36.90 -22.12 -25.93
N LEU A 401 37.33 -20.93 -26.31
CA LEU A 401 37.23 -20.39 -27.67
C LEU A 401 38.61 -20.07 -28.21
N THR A 402 38.79 -20.28 -29.51
CA THR A 402 39.95 -19.76 -30.23
C THR A 402 39.53 -18.59 -31.08
N VAL A 403 40.08 -17.39 -30.80
CA VAL A 403 39.81 -16.16 -31.51
C VAL A 403 41.07 -15.79 -32.31
N GLY A 404 40.96 -15.81 -33.63
CA GLY A 404 42.09 -15.53 -34.49
C GLY A 404 42.65 -14.11 -34.32
N PHE A 405 43.93 -13.89 -34.59
CA PHE A 405 44.60 -12.58 -34.43
C PHE A 405 43.91 -11.43 -35.22
N ALA A 406 43.27 -11.75 -36.34
CA ALA A 406 42.55 -10.78 -37.15
C ALA A 406 41.21 -10.38 -36.56
N ASP A 407 40.66 -11.12 -35.59
CA ASP A 407 39.33 -10.90 -35.03
C ASP A 407 39.35 -10.15 -33.67
N GLY A 408 40.03 -9.02 -33.68
CA GLY A 408 40.16 -8.15 -32.50
C GLY A 408 38.84 -7.64 -31.97
N ARG A 409 37.80 -7.56 -32.82
CA ARG A 409 36.44 -7.12 -32.41
C ARG A 409 35.80 -8.14 -31.43
N ARG A 410 35.85 -9.40 -31.74
CA ARG A 410 35.32 -10.47 -30.86
C ARG A 410 36.09 -10.54 -29.56
N ARG A 411 37.43 -10.43 -29.61
CA ARG A 411 38.26 -10.40 -28.41
C ARG A 411 37.90 -9.20 -27.51
N ALA A 412 37.83 -7.98 -28.10
CA ALA A 412 37.46 -6.80 -27.34
C ALA A 412 36.05 -6.89 -26.70
N TRP A 413 35.10 -7.51 -27.42
CA TRP A 413 33.76 -7.74 -26.87
C TRP A 413 33.78 -8.68 -25.68
N LEU A 414 34.53 -9.79 -25.71
CA LEU A 414 34.63 -10.73 -24.59
C LEU A 414 35.18 -10.06 -23.31
N HIS A 415 36.19 -9.21 -23.46
CA HIS A 415 36.75 -8.44 -22.35
C HIS A 415 35.75 -7.36 -21.85
N ALA A 416 35.07 -6.66 -22.76
CA ALA A 416 34.08 -5.64 -22.41
C ALA A 416 32.86 -6.20 -21.67
N GLU A 417 32.44 -7.44 -22.02
CA GLU A 417 31.34 -8.15 -21.30
C GLU A 417 31.81 -8.83 -19.99
N GLY A 418 33.13 -8.82 -19.70
CA GLY A 418 33.66 -9.39 -18.46
C GLY A 418 33.51 -10.90 -18.34
N VAL A 419 33.44 -11.62 -19.46
CA VAL A 419 33.20 -13.09 -19.50
C VAL A 419 34.48 -13.91 -19.56
N VAL A 420 35.64 -13.27 -19.70
CA VAL A 420 36.95 -13.95 -19.81
C VAL A 420 37.43 -14.39 -18.45
N THR A 421 37.69 -15.69 -18.30
CA THR A 421 38.27 -16.29 -17.07
C THR A 421 39.74 -16.65 -17.21
N GLY A 422 40.22 -16.86 -18.46
CA GLY A 422 41.60 -17.11 -18.78
C GLY A 422 41.89 -16.81 -20.24
N GLU A 423 43.13 -16.42 -20.53
CA GLU A 423 43.57 -16.15 -21.90
C GLU A 423 45.03 -16.64 -22.08
N ALA A 424 45.28 -17.32 -23.19
CA ALA A 424 46.61 -17.75 -23.59
C ALA A 424 46.80 -17.54 -25.10
N GLU A 425 47.99 -17.12 -25.51
CA GLU A 425 48.35 -16.97 -26.93
C GLU A 425 48.76 -18.30 -27.49
N THR A 426 48.32 -18.64 -28.71
CA THR A 426 48.64 -19.86 -29.44
C THR A 426 49.06 -19.53 -30.87
N GLU A 427 49.59 -20.46 -31.62
CA GLU A 427 49.97 -20.24 -33.03
C GLU A 427 48.81 -19.84 -33.94
N GLU A 428 47.57 -20.21 -33.58
CA GLU A 428 46.35 -19.96 -34.37
C GLU A 428 45.56 -18.73 -33.91
N GLY A 429 45.93 -18.10 -32.79
CA GLY A 429 45.24 -16.97 -32.21
C GLY A 429 45.22 -16.99 -30.67
N HIS A 430 44.27 -16.26 -30.08
CA HIS A 430 44.05 -16.22 -28.64
C HIS A 430 43.11 -17.34 -28.22
N ARG A 431 43.57 -18.24 -27.34
CA ARG A 431 42.74 -19.23 -26.67
C ARG A 431 42.18 -18.56 -25.42
N ILE A 432 40.85 -18.38 -25.39
CA ILE A 432 40.14 -17.61 -24.34
C ILE A 432 39.17 -18.56 -23.64
N ASP A 433 39.34 -18.72 -22.34
CA ASP A 433 38.38 -19.40 -21.50
C ASP A 433 37.32 -18.40 -21.07
N VAL A 434 36.05 -18.70 -21.35
CA VAL A 434 34.94 -17.83 -21.07
C VAL A 434 33.92 -18.51 -20.18
N ARG A 435 33.34 -17.72 -19.28
CA ARG A 435 32.23 -18.13 -18.44
C ARG A 435 31.07 -17.16 -18.69
N TRP A 436 30.08 -17.59 -19.46
CA TRP A 436 29.00 -16.76 -19.97
C TRP A 436 27.63 -17.40 -19.86
N THR A 437 26.58 -16.58 -19.98
CA THR A 437 25.21 -17.05 -20.08
C THR A 437 24.85 -17.41 -21.51
N ALA A 438 23.82 -18.24 -21.70
CA ALA A 438 23.31 -18.59 -23.03
C ALA A 438 22.99 -17.35 -23.91
N ARG A 439 22.55 -16.25 -23.29
CA ARG A 439 22.28 -14.98 -23.96
C ARG A 439 23.56 -14.28 -24.46
N GLN A 440 24.61 -14.28 -23.65
CA GLN A 440 25.91 -13.75 -24.01
C GLN A 440 26.54 -14.57 -25.13
N GLU A 441 26.45 -15.90 -25.05
CA GLU A 441 26.89 -16.79 -26.11
C GLU A 441 26.21 -16.52 -27.45
N LYS A 442 24.87 -16.33 -27.45
CA LYS A 442 24.13 -15.99 -28.65
C LYS A 442 24.58 -14.62 -29.23
N ARG A 443 24.73 -13.60 -28.40
CA ARG A 443 25.25 -12.28 -28.86
C ARG A 443 26.63 -12.36 -29.43
N PHE A 444 27.50 -13.18 -28.87
CA PHE A 444 28.83 -13.42 -29.40
C PHE A 444 28.82 -14.12 -30.77
N ARG A 445 27.88 -15.06 -30.98
CA ARG A 445 27.70 -15.70 -32.29
C ARG A 445 27.21 -14.77 -33.38
N ASP A 446 26.39 -13.76 -32.98
CA ASP A 446 25.79 -12.80 -33.89
C ASP A 446 26.74 -11.60 -34.23
N LEU A 447 28.00 -11.57 -33.67
CA LEU A 447 29.04 -10.60 -33.98
C LEU A 447 29.77 -10.94 -35.26
#